data_80d03589e57d5b69ba72aee3e50f52f6
#
_entry.id   80d03589e57d5b69ba72aee3e50f52f6
#
_cell.length_a   1.000
_cell.length_b   1.000
_cell.length_c   1.000
_cell.angle_alpha   90.00
_cell.angle_beta   90.00
_cell.angle_gamma   90.00
#
_symmetry.space_group_name_H-M   'P 1'
#
loop_
_entity.id
_entity.type
_entity.pdbx_description
1 polymer ?
#
loop_
_entity_poly.entity_id
_entity_poly.type
_entity_poly.pdbx_seq_one_letter_code
_entity_poly.pdbx_strand_id
1 'polypeptide(L)'
;YNEGDKKFKIFQGGVFRTNETNSFKSLFPPSINHAISSRIALQVYQGLVGLDQRTLKVKPLLAETYSISDSGRLYTFTLRDSIFFHDDPCFDNGIGRMLNAKDVKYCFDQLCSAIDGNRTSSYLTGIVKGAKEHYNSTSNSQIVEGGVEGIRVVDDRTLQIELISSYSYFLKILTQACCAIYPKEAYEMYGKEMRAHAVGTGPFVLKNKDVNEDVEIRMVKNDKYWDVDEHGNNLPYLDVVKISFNNNKKIELTNFKKGNLDMVYQLPVEELKAVLVTLDSAKAGGNPEFKLQSNKDNGLSSAFYCFNMLNPIFQDIRIRKAFNLSIDREKIVKYILKGESEPAIYGFVPSLGEYDHTLVKGFSYDPELARNLMIEAGFKDGKGFPEMELDISESNYLNIIVAEAIQKMLFDNLGINIKINYYSLSVLIDKFTNAKSD
;
A
#
# COMPACT_ATOMS: atom_id res chain seq x y z
N TYR A 1 5.52 -27.81 -8.76
CA TYR A 1 5.38 -28.59 -7.52
C TYR A 1 4.44 -29.74 -7.83
N ASN A 2 4.95 -30.98 -7.77
CA ASN A 2 4.11 -32.17 -7.82
C ASN A 2 3.38 -32.30 -6.48
N GLU A 3 2.08 -32.26 -6.52
CA GLU A 3 1.17 -32.62 -5.45
C GLU A 3 1.18 -34.13 -5.27
N GLY A 4 2.07 -34.60 -4.45
CA GLY A 4 2.11 -35.98 -3.97
C GLY A 4 2.30 -35.97 -2.47
N ASP A 5 1.23 -36.21 -1.73
CA ASP A 5 1.12 -36.63 -0.30
C ASP A 5 2.30 -36.35 0.65
N LYS A 6 2.75 -35.15 0.77
CA LYS A 6 3.47 -34.72 1.97
C LYS A 6 2.47 -34.02 2.88
N LYS A 7 1.98 -34.73 3.91
CA LYS A 7 1.33 -34.10 5.07
C LYS A 7 2.25 -33.00 5.56
N PHE A 8 1.93 -31.75 5.25
CA PHE A 8 2.65 -30.60 5.80
C PHE A 8 2.44 -30.61 7.30
N LYS A 9 3.51 -30.80 8.05
CA LYS A 9 3.47 -30.68 9.51
C LYS A 9 3.31 -29.20 9.85
N ILE A 10 2.15 -28.81 10.35
CA ILE A 10 1.89 -27.46 10.83
C ILE A 10 2.67 -27.29 12.14
N PHE A 11 3.52 -26.29 12.19
CA PHE A 11 4.21 -25.88 13.41
C PHE A 11 3.48 -24.65 13.97
N GLN A 12 3.13 -24.73 15.24
CA GLN A 12 2.55 -23.61 15.99
C GLN A 12 3.62 -22.97 16.87
N GLY A 13 3.50 -21.67 17.07
CA GLY A 13 4.40 -20.91 17.92
C GLY A 13 5.55 -20.25 17.16
N GLY A 14 6.44 -19.63 17.92
CA GLY A 14 7.64 -18.98 17.41
C GLY A 14 7.48 -17.51 17.04
N VAL A 15 8.61 -16.91 16.67
CA VAL A 15 8.73 -15.49 16.33
C VAL A 15 9.07 -15.37 14.85
N PHE A 16 8.27 -14.62 14.10
CA PHE A 16 8.60 -14.23 12.74
C PHE A 16 9.21 -12.83 12.73
N ARG A 17 10.42 -12.70 12.18
CA ARG A 17 11.22 -11.46 12.17
C ARG A 17 11.41 -10.98 10.75
N THR A 18 11.02 -9.76 10.49
CA THR A 18 11.16 -9.11 9.18
C THR A 18 11.62 -7.66 9.35
N ASN A 19 11.92 -7.00 8.25
CA ASN A 19 12.34 -5.60 8.22
C ASN A 19 11.51 -4.80 7.23
N GLU A 20 11.23 -3.55 7.57
CA GLU A 20 10.70 -2.53 6.66
C GLU A 20 11.73 -1.41 6.50
N THR A 21 11.75 -0.80 5.32
CA THR A 21 12.74 0.25 5.00
C THR A 21 12.52 1.55 5.77
N ASN A 22 11.32 1.78 6.23
CA ASN A 22 10.93 2.97 7.01
C ASN A 22 9.96 2.57 8.11
N SER A 23 9.86 3.40 9.15
CA SER A 23 8.83 3.27 10.16
C SER A 23 7.43 3.60 9.59
N PHE A 24 6.40 3.16 10.29
CA PHE A 24 5.02 3.53 9.96
C PHE A 24 4.77 5.02 10.27
N LYS A 25 3.84 5.63 9.54
CA LYS A 25 3.44 7.02 9.78
C LYS A 25 2.27 7.12 10.75
N SER A 26 1.28 6.26 10.56
CA SER A 26 0.11 6.16 11.42
C SER A 26 -0.49 4.77 11.31
N LEU A 27 -1.01 4.27 12.43
CA LEU A 27 -1.85 3.06 12.50
C LEU A 27 -3.33 3.40 12.69
N PHE A 28 -3.69 4.68 12.81
CA PHE A 28 -5.09 5.11 12.86
C PHE A 28 -5.73 4.95 11.48
N PRO A 29 -6.76 4.09 11.30
CA PRO A 29 -7.28 3.72 10.00
C PRO A 29 -7.58 4.90 9.05
N PRO A 30 -8.30 5.97 9.41
CA PRO A 30 -8.54 7.11 8.53
C PRO A 30 -7.27 7.86 8.08
N SER A 31 -6.14 7.66 8.75
CA SER A 31 -4.85 8.30 8.41
C SER A 31 -3.95 7.41 7.55
N ILE A 32 -4.32 6.15 7.31
CA ILE A 32 -3.46 5.17 6.64
C ILE A 32 -3.53 5.35 5.13
N ASN A 33 -2.49 5.94 4.56
CA ASN A 33 -2.30 6.12 3.12
C ASN A 33 -0.93 5.63 2.62
N HIS A 34 -0.18 4.89 3.46
CA HIS A 34 1.14 4.34 3.15
C HIS A 34 1.15 2.81 3.26
N ALA A 35 1.86 2.15 2.36
CA ALA A 35 1.92 0.68 2.28
C ALA A 35 2.46 0.03 3.58
N ILE A 36 3.51 0.59 4.20
CA ILE A 36 4.08 0.06 5.44
C ILE A 36 3.06 0.12 6.58
N SER A 37 2.43 1.29 6.79
CA SER A 37 1.34 1.44 7.76
C SER A 37 0.21 0.45 7.52
N SER A 38 -0.20 0.26 6.24
CA SER A 38 -1.25 -0.69 5.87
C SER A 38 -0.87 -2.14 6.21
N ARG A 39 0.36 -2.57 5.90
CA ARG A 39 0.82 -3.93 6.22
C ARG A 39 0.80 -4.23 7.71
N ILE A 40 1.23 -3.28 8.53
CA ILE A 40 1.21 -3.40 9.99
C ILE A 40 -0.23 -3.36 10.51
N ALA A 41 -1.00 -2.37 10.10
CA ALA A 41 -2.37 -2.18 10.56
C ALA A 41 -3.27 -3.39 10.26
N LEU A 42 -3.14 -4.02 9.09
CA LEU A 42 -3.91 -5.21 8.71
C LEU A 42 -3.55 -6.48 9.49
N GLN A 43 -2.50 -6.45 10.33
CA GLN A 43 -2.24 -7.51 11.31
C GLN A 43 -3.03 -7.30 12.61
N VAL A 44 -3.40 -6.05 12.91
CA VAL A 44 -4.07 -5.64 14.15
C VAL A 44 -5.55 -5.39 13.94
N TYR A 45 -5.92 -4.81 12.81
CA TYR A 45 -7.30 -4.47 12.45
C TYR A 45 -7.84 -5.38 11.35
N GLN A 46 -9.17 -5.41 11.24
CA GLN A 46 -9.88 -6.09 10.16
C GLN A 46 -10.96 -5.17 9.58
N GLY A 47 -11.25 -5.32 8.28
CA GLY A 47 -12.38 -4.69 7.60
C GLY A 47 -13.57 -5.64 7.46
N LEU A 48 -14.69 -5.18 6.90
CA LEU A 48 -15.85 -6.01 6.57
C LEU A 48 -15.47 -7.17 5.63
N VAL A 49 -14.62 -6.88 4.67
CA VAL A 49 -14.09 -7.82 3.67
C VAL A 49 -12.57 -7.68 3.60
N GLY A 50 -11.91 -8.70 3.12
CA GLY A 50 -10.46 -8.73 2.90
C GLY A 50 -10.12 -9.30 1.53
N LEU A 51 -8.84 -9.33 1.18
CA LEU A 51 -8.35 -9.99 -0.02
C LEU A 51 -7.84 -11.40 0.31
N ASP A 52 -8.19 -12.35 -0.52
CA ASP A 52 -7.46 -13.61 -0.56
C ASP A 52 -6.05 -13.35 -1.08
N GLN A 53 -5.05 -13.75 -0.32
CA GLN A 53 -3.65 -13.40 -0.60
C GLN A 53 -3.06 -14.08 -1.84
N ARG A 54 -3.70 -15.13 -2.34
CA ARG A 54 -3.23 -15.87 -3.53
C ARG A 54 -3.93 -15.40 -4.80
N THR A 55 -5.25 -15.20 -4.70
CA THR A 55 -6.09 -14.90 -5.86
C THR A 55 -6.43 -13.42 -6.01
N LEU A 56 -6.15 -12.60 -4.99
CA LEU A 56 -6.52 -11.18 -4.87
C LEU A 56 -8.03 -10.94 -5.03
N LYS A 57 -8.84 -11.98 -4.85
CA LYS A 57 -10.30 -11.87 -4.84
C LYS A 57 -10.76 -11.39 -3.47
N VAL A 58 -11.82 -10.60 -3.49
CA VAL A 58 -12.48 -10.16 -2.25
C VAL A 58 -13.13 -11.36 -1.57
N LYS A 59 -12.88 -11.52 -0.28
CA LYS A 59 -13.53 -12.53 0.58
C LYS A 59 -14.16 -11.87 1.80
N PRO A 60 -15.25 -12.43 2.35
CA PRO A 60 -15.79 -12.03 3.65
C PRO A 60 -14.72 -12.10 4.74
N LEU A 61 -14.74 -11.13 5.71
CA LEU A 61 -13.83 -11.10 6.84
C LEU A 61 -14.63 -10.88 8.13
N LEU A 62 -14.80 -9.64 8.63
CA LEU A 62 -15.74 -9.36 9.74
C LEU A 62 -17.19 -9.58 9.35
N ALA A 63 -17.55 -9.33 8.09
CA ALA A 63 -18.80 -9.81 7.55
C ALA A 63 -18.71 -11.32 7.31
N GLU A 64 -19.72 -12.05 7.77
CA GLU A 64 -19.92 -13.46 7.44
C GLU A 64 -20.40 -13.62 6.00
N THR A 65 -21.37 -12.77 5.63
CA THR A 65 -21.94 -12.70 4.29
C THR A 65 -22.19 -11.27 3.87
N TYR A 66 -22.33 -11.05 2.57
CA TYR A 66 -22.86 -9.81 2.03
C TYR A 66 -23.73 -10.08 0.80
N SER A 67 -24.67 -9.18 0.53
CA SER A 67 -25.48 -9.18 -0.68
C SER A 67 -25.49 -7.82 -1.35
N ILE A 68 -25.71 -7.82 -2.66
CA ILE A 68 -25.76 -6.62 -3.49
C ILE A 68 -27.12 -6.58 -4.18
N SER A 69 -27.81 -5.47 -4.03
CA SER A 69 -29.13 -5.24 -4.61
C SER A 69 -29.23 -3.84 -5.24
N ASP A 70 -30.41 -3.46 -5.69
CA ASP A 70 -30.68 -2.16 -6.32
C ASP A 70 -29.67 -1.86 -7.45
N SER A 71 -29.55 -2.81 -8.38
CA SER A 71 -28.64 -2.67 -9.54
C SER A 71 -27.21 -2.32 -9.17
N GLY A 72 -26.71 -2.84 -8.04
CA GLY A 72 -25.33 -2.65 -7.59
C GLY A 72 -25.10 -1.41 -6.71
N ARG A 73 -26.18 -0.80 -6.16
CA ARG A 73 -26.06 0.37 -5.29
C ARG A 73 -26.22 0.06 -3.81
N LEU A 74 -27.00 -0.96 -3.43
CA LEU A 74 -27.23 -1.29 -2.03
C LEU A 74 -26.46 -2.54 -1.63
N TYR A 75 -25.56 -2.40 -0.69
CA TYR A 75 -24.79 -3.49 -0.09
C TYR A 75 -25.28 -3.75 1.32
N THR A 76 -25.65 -4.99 1.61
CA THR A 76 -26.05 -5.44 2.94
C THR A 76 -25.01 -6.41 3.46
N PHE A 77 -24.43 -6.12 4.62
CA PHE A 77 -23.43 -6.95 5.29
C PHE A 77 -24.02 -7.53 6.57
N THR A 78 -23.84 -8.84 6.77
CA THR A 78 -24.17 -9.51 8.03
C THR A 78 -22.87 -9.86 8.73
N LEU A 79 -22.64 -9.34 9.93
CA LEU A 79 -21.43 -9.57 10.71
C LEU A 79 -21.39 -10.98 11.29
N ARG A 80 -20.19 -11.52 11.48
CA ARG A 80 -19.95 -12.75 12.23
C ARG A 80 -20.35 -12.59 13.69
N ASP A 81 -20.73 -13.69 14.31
CA ASP A 81 -20.89 -13.75 15.76
C ASP A 81 -19.55 -13.83 16.47
N SER A 82 -19.54 -13.42 17.74
CA SER A 82 -18.47 -13.69 18.68
C SER A 82 -17.09 -13.16 18.27
N ILE A 83 -17.05 -12.03 17.54
CA ILE A 83 -15.83 -11.30 17.29
C ILE A 83 -15.61 -10.27 18.40
N PHE A 84 -14.45 -10.31 19.05
CA PHE A 84 -14.11 -9.43 20.15
C PHE A 84 -12.95 -8.51 19.75
N PHE A 85 -13.01 -7.26 20.22
CA PHE A 85 -11.86 -6.37 20.18
C PHE A 85 -10.74 -6.91 21.10
N HIS A 86 -9.52 -6.50 20.82
CA HIS A 86 -8.38 -6.78 21.68
C HIS A 86 -8.62 -6.23 23.09
N ASP A 87 -8.10 -6.91 24.11
CA ASP A 87 -8.11 -6.40 25.47
C ASP A 87 -7.24 -5.14 25.58
N ASP A 88 -7.86 -4.06 26.05
CA ASP A 88 -7.22 -2.74 26.13
C ASP A 88 -7.85 -1.89 27.24
N PRO A 89 -7.08 -1.02 27.93
CA PRO A 89 -7.61 -0.13 28.97
C PRO A 89 -8.78 0.76 28.56
N CYS A 90 -9.03 0.98 27.28
CA CYS A 90 -10.19 1.75 26.82
C CYS A 90 -11.55 1.08 27.11
N PHE A 91 -11.54 -0.21 27.43
CA PHE A 91 -12.77 -0.95 27.79
C PHE A 91 -12.91 -1.11 29.30
N ASP A 92 -14.14 -1.36 29.73
CA ASP A 92 -14.43 -1.68 31.13
C ASP A 92 -13.62 -2.89 31.59
N ASN A 93 -12.90 -2.73 32.70
CA ASN A 93 -11.97 -3.73 33.26
C ASN A 93 -10.85 -4.15 32.28
N GLY A 94 -10.60 -3.39 31.20
CA GLY A 94 -9.58 -3.69 30.21
C GLY A 94 -9.90 -4.87 29.29
N ILE A 95 -11.15 -5.36 29.27
CA ILE A 95 -11.57 -6.54 28.50
C ILE A 95 -12.29 -6.08 27.22
N GLY A 96 -11.77 -6.48 26.07
CA GLY A 96 -12.37 -6.18 24.77
C GLY A 96 -13.79 -6.71 24.63
N ARG A 97 -14.74 -5.85 24.30
CA ARG A 97 -16.12 -6.21 24.06
C ARG A 97 -16.37 -6.78 22.66
N MET A 98 -17.52 -7.37 22.46
CA MET A 98 -17.95 -7.87 21.15
C MET A 98 -18.19 -6.70 20.18
N LEU A 99 -17.74 -6.91 18.94
CA LEU A 99 -17.99 -6.00 17.80
C LEU A 99 -19.46 -6.07 17.36
N ASN A 100 -20.03 -4.95 16.96
CA ASN A 100 -21.38 -4.88 16.40
C ASN A 100 -21.46 -3.89 15.22
N ALA A 101 -22.62 -3.82 14.58
CA ALA A 101 -22.84 -2.99 13.39
C ALA A 101 -22.71 -1.47 13.66
N LYS A 102 -22.89 -1.02 14.91
CA LYS A 102 -22.71 0.39 15.28
C LYS A 102 -21.22 0.78 15.26
N ASP A 103 -20.33 -0.16 15.56
CA ASP A 103 -18.87 0.08 15.46
C ASP A 103 -18.46 0.31 14.00
N VAL A 104 -19.01 -0.49 13.09
CA VAL A 104 -18.75 -0.35 11.65
C VAL A 104 -19.26 1.00 11.15
N LYS A 105 -20.50 1.36 11.52
CA LYS A 105 -21.07 2.66 11.17
C LYS A 105 -20.22 3.80 11.71
N TYR A 106 -19.83 3.74 12.98
CA TYR A 106 -18.96 4.74 13.61
C TYR A 106 -17.66 4.95 12.81
N CYS A 107 -16.95 3.86 12.49
CA CYS A 107 -15.68 3.94 11.74
C CYS A 107 -15.89 4.56 10.35
N PHE A 108 -16.97 4.22 9.65
CA PHE A 108 -17.22 4.78 8.32
C PHE A 108 -17.73 6.22 8.37
N ASP A 109 -18.51 6.60 9.39
CA ASP A 109 -18.84 8.00 9.63
C ASP A 109 -17.58 8.83 9.89
N GLN A 110 -16.64 8.33 10.71
CA GLN A 110 -15.34 8.97 10.95
C GLN A 110 -14.48 9.07 9.68
N LEU A 111 -14.46 8.01 8.87
CA LEU A 111 -13.73 8.00 7.59
C LEU A 111 -14.32 9.03 6.61
N CYS A 112 -15.63 9.26 6.65
CA CYS A 112 -16.31 10.28 5.86
C CYS A 112 -16.33 11.68 6.51
N SER A 113 -15.63 11.89 7.63
CA SER A 113 -15.60 13.16 8.36
C SER A 113 -14.27 13.91 8.15
N ALA A 114 -14.30 15.23 8.29
CA ALA A 114 -13.12 16.10 8.26
C ALA A 114 -12.39 16.14 9.63
N ILE A 115 -12.21 14.97 10.25
CA ILE A 115 -11.44 14.88 11.50
C ILE A 115 -9.95 15.08 11.26
N ASP A 116 -9.26 15.57 12.29
CA ASP A 116 -7.81 15.77 12.23
C ASP A 116 -7.10 14.44 11.90
N GLY A 117 -6.17 14.52 10.97
CA GLY A 117 -5.41 13.36 10.51
C GLY A 117 -6.13 12.45 9.49
N ASN A 118 -7.39 12.68 9.16
CA ASN A 118 -8.06 11.92 8.09
C ASN A 118 -7.46 12.29 6.71
N ARG A 119 -6.82 11.32 6.07
CA ARG A 119 -6.15 11.48 4.76
C ARG A 119 -6.80 10.63 3.66
N THR A 120 -7.84 9.89 4.00
CA THR A 120 -8.41 8.87 3.12
C THR A 120 -9.94 9.00 2.93
N SER A 121 -10.53 10.12 3.37
CA SER A 121 -11.97 10.39 3.21
C SER A 121 -12.46 10.27 1.76
N SER A 122 -11.61 10.62 0.78
CA SER A 122 -11.92 10.54 -0.65
C SER A 122 -12.26 9.12 -1.15
N TYR A 123 -11.88 8.08 -0.42
CA TYR A 123 -12.25 6.70 -0.77
C TYR A 123 -13.76 6.46 -0.72
N LEU A 124 -14.49 7.15 0.17
CA LEU A 124 -15.92 6.96 0.35
C LEU A 124 -16.77 8.20 0.03
N THR A 125 -16.23 9.42 0.20
CA THR A 125 -17.02 10.67 0.05
C THR A 125 -17.57 10.91 -1.35
N GLY A 126 -16.94 10.33 -2.39
CA GLY A 126 -17.44 10.40 -3.77
C GLY A 126 -18.34 9.24 -4.19
N ILE A 127 -18.58 8.27 -3.31
CA ILE A 127 -19.20 6.99 -3.67
C ILE A 127 -20.42 6.69 -2.81
N VAL A 128 -20.34 6.88 -1.48
CA VAL A 128 -21.41 6.60 -0.55
C VAL A 128 -22.37 7.78 -0.47
N LYS A 129 -23.67 7.48 -0.49
CA LYS A 129 -24.74 8.48 -0.44
C LYS A 129 -24.65 9.32 0.85
N GLY A 130 -24.69 10.63 0.71
CA GLY A 130 -24.62 11.58 1.83
C GLY A 130 -23.21 11.73 2.45
N ALA A 131 -22.18 10.98 1.98
CA ALA A 131 -20.85 11.03 2.56
C ALA A 131 -20.12 12.37 2.28
N LYS A 132 -20.33 12.97 1.11
CA LYS A 132 -19.76 14.27 0.77
C LYS A 132 -20.37 15.39 1.60
N GLU A 133 -21.69 15.35 1.78
CA GLU A 133 -22.45 16.30 2.62
C GLU A 133 -21.98 16.21 4.08
N HIS A 134 -21.81 14.97 4.58
CA HIS A 134 -21.30 14.72 5.92
C HIS A 134 -19.88 15.28 6.08
N TYR A 135 -18.98 15.05 5.12
CA TYR A 135 -17.62 15.62 5.13
C TYR A 135 -17.65 17.15 5.16
N ASN A 136 -18.45 17.78 4.31
CA ASN A 136 -18.56 19.24 4.24
C ASN A 136 -19.11 19.83 5.56
N SER A 137 -20.11 19.20 6.17
CA SER A 137 -20.68 19.62 7.45
C SER A 137 -19.65 19.52 8.57
N THR A 138 -18.94 18.38 8.67
CA THR A 138 -17.90 18.19 9.70
C THR A 138 -16.70 19.10 9.50
N SER A 139 -16.36 19.48 8.25
CA SER A 139 -15.30 20.49 7.99
C SER A 139 -15.68 21.88 8.49
N ASN A 140 -16.96 22.17 8.61
CA ASN A 140 -17.48 23.40 9.21
C ASN A 140 -17.78 23.25 10.72
N SER A 141 -17.26 22.20 11.37
CA SER A 141 -17.50 21.87 12.78
C SER A 141 -18.98 21.66 13.15
N GLN A 142 -19.79 21.25 12.17
CA GLN A 142 -21.19 20.94 12.39
C GLN A 142 -21.35 19.44 12.72
N ILE A 143 -22.15 19.16 13.74
CA ILE A 143 -22.52 17.78 14.07
C ILE A 143 -23.65 17.37 13.13
N VAL A 144 -23.46 16.24 12.43
CA VAL A 144 -24.47 15.63 11.57
C VAL A 144 -25.16 14.53 12.37
N GLU A 145 -26.38 14.82 12.83
CA GLU A 145 -27.16 13.83 13.52
C GLU A 145 -27.44 12.62 12.62
N GLY A 146 -27.23 11.41 13.15
CA GLY A 146 -27.38 10.18 12.39
C GLY A 146 -26.20 9.80 11.49
N GLY A 147 -25.16 10.66 11.35
CA GLY A 147 -23.97 10.37 10.55
C GLY A 147 -24.23 10.38 9.03
N VAL A 148 -23.53 9.52 8.28
CA VAL A 148 -23.65 9.40 6.83
C VAL A 148 -24.97 8.73 6.44
N GLU A 149 -25.81 9.40 5.64
CA GLU A 149 -27.15 8.95 5.24
C GLU A 149 -27.16 7.54 4.64
N GLY A 150 -26.20 7.25 3.78
CA GLY A 150 -26.10 5.98 3.08
C GLY A 150 -25.61 4.82 3.93
N ILE A 151 -25.24 5.04 5.20
CA ILE A 151 -24.74 3.99 6.11
C ILE A 151 -25.74 3.77 7.23
N ARG A 152 -26.42 2.62 7.21
CA ARG A 152 -27.55 2.34 8.10
C ARG A 152 -27.31 1.05 8.88
N VAL A 153 -27.47 1.12 10.19
CA VAL A 153 -27.55 -0.05 11.07
C VAL A 153 -28.99 -0.56 11.02
N VAL A 154 -29.16 -1.81 10.61
CA VAL A 154 -30.48 -2.48 10.58
C VAL A 154 -30.73 -3.15 11.93
N ASP A 155 -29.73 -3.86 12.44
CA ASP A 155 -29.70 -4.49 13.76
C ASP A 155 -28.23 -4.60 14.23
N ASP A 156 -27.98 -5.24 15.37
CA ASP A 156 -26.61 -5.33 15.95
C ASP A 156 -25.62 -6.07 15.05
N ARG A 157 -26.08 -6.85 14.08
CA ARG A 157 -25.23 -7.61 13.15
C ARG A 157 -25.36 -7.17 11.69
N THR A 158 -26.35 -6.37 11.36
CA THR A 158 -26.66 -6.05 9.96
C THR A 158 -26.45 -4.57 9.68
N LEU A 159 -25.58 -4.29 8.69
CA LEU A 159 -25.29 -2.96 8.18
C LEU A 159 -25.64 -2.87 6.70
N GLN A 160 -26.21 -1.76 6.29
CA GLN A 160 -26.44 -1.41 4.88
C GLN A 160 -25.60 -0.21 4.47
N ILE A 161 -25.02 -0.28 3.25
CA ILE A 161 -24.31 0.83 2.62
C ILE A 161 -24.93 1.09 1.25
N GLU A 162 -25.50 2.29 1.07
CA GLU A 162 -26.11 2.76 -0.16
C GLU A 162 -25.14 3.67 -0.91
N LEU A 163 -24.87 3.35 -2.18
CA LEU A 163 -24.01 4.13 -3.06
C LEU A 163 -24.84 5.12 -3.90
N ILE A 164 -24.19 6.23 -4.34
CA ILE A 164 -24.81 7.20 -5.24
C ILE A 164 -25.06 6.62 -6.64
N SER A 165 -24.21 5.67 -7.07
CA SER A 165 -24.33 4.92 -8.32
C SER A 165 -23.71 3.54 -8.16
N SER A 166 -23.94 2.63 -9.10
CA SER A 166 -23.24 1.34 -9.12
C SER A 166 -21.73 1.54 -9.29
N TYR A 167 -20.94 0.89 -8.42
CA TYR A 167 -19.49 1.02 -8.41
C TYR A 167 -18.81 -0.34 -8.24
N SER A 168 -18.31 -0.90 -9.33
CA SER A 168 -17.78 -2.27 -9.36
C SER A 168 -16.56 -2.50 -8.43
N TYR A 169 -15.84 -1.44 -8.09
CA TYR A 169 -14.66 -1.50 -7.21
C TYR A 169 -14.98 -1.31 -5.73
N PHE A 170 -16.22 -1.06 -5.35
CA PHE A 170 -16.58 -0.72 -3.96
C PHE A 170 -16.08 -1.75 -2.95
N LEU A 171 -16.31 -3.04 -3.20
CA LEU A 171 -15.80 -4.09 -2.30
C LEU A 171 -14.27 -4.10 -2.19
N LYS A 172 -13.54 -3.78 -3.27
CA LYS A 172 -12.09 -3.66 -3.22
C LYS A 172 -11.64 -2.45 -2.39
N ILE A 173 -12.38 -1.35 -2.40
CA ILE A 173 -12.12 -0.20 -1.52
C ILE A 173 -12.25 -0.63 -0.06
N LEU A 174 -13.29 -1.40 0.29
CA LEU A 174 -13.52 -1.87 1.66
C LEU A 174 -12.42 -2.82 2.18
N THR A 175 -11.54 -3.34 1.33
CA THR A 175 -10.37 -4.13 1.76
C THR A 175 -9.18 -3.29 2.20
N GLN A 176 -9.23 -1.97 2.00
CA GLN A 176 -8.12 -1.06 2.37
C GLN A 176 -8.05 -0.88 3.89
N ALA A 177 -6.84 -0.67 4.40
CA ALA A 177 -6.61 -0.49 5.83
C ALA A 177 -7.36 0.72 6.43
N CYS A 178 -7.65 1.74 5.62
CA CYS A 178 -8.44 2.90 6.04
C CYS A 178 -9.92 2.54 6.32
N CYS A 179 -10.42 1.44 5.78
CA CYS A 179 -11.77 0.92 6.02
C CYS A 179 -11.81 -0.12 7.16
N ALA A 180 -10.73 -0.26 7.92
CA ALA A 180 -10.68 -1.18 9.03
C ALA A 180 -11.45 -0.66 10.25
N ILE A 181 -11.95 -1.60 11.07
CA ILE A 181 -12.84 -1.30 12.19
C ILE A 181 -12.04 -1.24 13.49
N TYR A 182 -12.32 -0.23 14.28
CA TYR A 182 -11.75 0.03 15.60
C TYR A 182 -12.87 0.47 16.58
N PRO A 183 -12.71 0.25 17.89
CA PRO A 183 -13.73 0.63 18.85
C PRO A 183 -13.72 2.15 19.08
N LYS A 184 -14.92 2.71 19.25
CA LYS A 184 -15.14 4.12 19.57
C LYS A 184 -14.40 4.53 20.84
N GLU A 185 -14.40 3.66 21.85
CA GLU A 185 -13.76 3.86 23.15
C GLU A 185 -12.25 4.13 23.01
N ALA A 186 -11.57 3.43 22.06
CA ALA A 186 -10.15 3.68 21.81
C ALA A 186 -9.93 5.08 21.22
N TYR A 187 -10.77 5.53 20.30
CA TYR A 187 -10.65 6.88 19.76
C TYR A 187 -10.96 7.95 20.82
N GLU A 188 -11.97 7.73 21.66
CA GLU A 188 -12.33 8.64 22.73
C GLU A 188 -11.25 8.76 23.81
N MET A 189 -10.57 7.65 24.13
CA MET A 189 -9.51 7.62 25.12
C MET A 189 -8.17 8.14 24.58
N TYR A 190 -7.77 7.71 23.39
CA TYR A 190 -6.41 7.93 22.86
C TYR A 190 -6.32 9.05 21.82
N GLY A 191 -7.40 9.38 21.13
CA GLY A 191 -7.41 10.46 20.13
C GLY A 191 -6.24 10.37 19.14
N LYS A 192 -5.37 11.38 19.16
CA LYS A 192 -4.19 11.43 18.27
C LYS A 192 -3.15 10.33 18.55
N GLU A 193 -3.12 9.76 19.73
CA GLU A 193 -2.19 8.69 20.10
C GLU A 193 -2.52 7.38 19.36
N MET A 194 -3.73 7.22 18.82
CA MET A 194 -4.05 6.10 17.92
C MET A 194 -3.11 6.01 16.70
N ARG A 195 -2.33 7.05 16.45
CA ARG A 195 -1.25 6.98 15.47
C ARG A 195 -0.27 5.82 15.73
N ALA A 196 -0.03 5.50 16.99
CA ALA A 196 0.86 4.42 17.41
C ALA A 196 0.20 3.42 18.38
N HIS A 197 -1.04 3.69 18.82
CA HIS A 197 -1.84 2.82 19.67
C HIS A 197 -2.98 2.20 18.88
N ALA A 198 -2.94 0.89 18.70
CA ALA A 198 -3.85 0.17 17.80
C ALA A 198 -4.69 -0.86 18.58
N VAL A 199 -6.01 -0.69 18.54
CA VAL A 199 -6.98 -1.61 19.14
C VAL A 199 -7.92 -2.12 18.06
N GLY A 200 -7.82 -3.40 17.69
CA GLY A 200 -8.59 -4.01 16.61
C GLY A 200 -9.15 -5.36 16.98
N THR A 201 -9.45 -6.16 15.97
CA THR A 201 -9.99 -7.52 16.09
C THR A 201 -9.07 -8.55 15.41
N GLY A 202 -7.91 -8.10 14.94
CA GLY A 202 -7.02 -8.89 14.09
C GLY A 202 -6.27 -10.00 14.81
N PRO A 203 -5.48 -10.79 14.05
CA PRO A 203 -4.75 -11.93 14.57
C PRO A 203 -3.64 -11.56 15.57
N PHE A 204 -3.16 -10.33 15.54
CA PHE A 204 -2.09 -9.87 16.43
C PHE A 204 -2.49 -8.62 17.19
N VAL A 205 -1.98 -8.51 18.42
CA VAL A 205 -2.14 -7.37 19.32
C VAL A 205 -0.84 -6.57 19.38
N LEU A 206 -0.93 -5.26 19.22
CA LEU A 206 0.18 -4.32 19.38
C LEU A 206 -0.03 -3.49 20.64
N LYS A 207 0.82 -3.68 21.65
CA LYS A 207 0.78 -2.89 22.89
C LYS A 207 1.75 -1.73 22.81
N ASN A 208 1.45 -0.60 23.46
CA ASN A 208 2.31 0.60 23.44
C ASN A 208 3.75 0.32 23.85
N LYS A 209 3.98 -0.52 24.86
CA LYS A 209 5.32 -0.91 25.32
C LYS A 209 6.13 -1.67 24.27
N ASP A 210 5.48 -2.23 23.26
CA ASP A 210 6.05 -3.01 22.17
C ASP A 210 6.26 -2.16 20.89
N VAL A 211 6.05 -0.85 20.98
CA VAL A 211 6.28 0.14 19.92
C VAL A 211 7.51 0.96 20.27
N ASN A 212 8.59 0.73 19.55
CA ASN A 212 9.75 1.62 19.51
C ASN A 212 9.81 2.19 18.10
N GLU A 213 9.14 3.32 17.89
CA GLU A 213 9.02 3.97 16.60
C GLU A 213 10.38 4.08 15.96
N ASP A 214 10.73 4.04 14.81
CA ASP A 214 12.03 4.15 14.16
C ASP A 214 13.03 2.99 14.42
N VAL A 215 12.75 2.09 15.34
CA VAL A 215 13.62 0.94 15.64
C VAL A 215 12.93 -0.39 15.32
N GLU A 216 11.84 -0.69 16.04
CA GLU A 216 11.11 -1.95 15.87
C GLU A 216 9.73 -1.92 16.53
N ILE A 217 8.86 -2.79 16.06
CA ILE A 217 7.60 -3.14 16.73
C ILE A 217 7.52 -4.63 16.94
N ARG A 218 6.77 -5.02 18.00
CA ARG A 218 6.52 -6.40 18.35
C ARG A 218 5.02 -6.61 18.53
N MET A 219 4.42 -7.40 17.66
CA MET A 219 3.01 -7.79 17.74
C MET A 219 2.90 -9.21 18.28
N VAL A 220 2.05 -9.42 19.29
CA VAL A 220 1.83 -10.73 19.92
C VAL A 220 0.52 -11.34 19.44
N LYS A 221 0.46 -12.66 19.44
CA LYS A 221 -0.74 -13.43 19.11
C LYS A 221 -1.96 -12.93 19.87
N ASN A 222 -3.09 -12.81 19.18
CA ASN A 222 -4.41 -12.67 19.79
C ASN A 222 -4.99 -14.06 20.08
N ASP A 223 -4.98 -14.48 21.33
CA ASP A 223 -5.52 -15.80 21.73
C ASP A 223 -7.04 -15.90 21.57
N LYS A 224 -7.75 -14.76 21.41
CA LYS A 224 -9.20 -14.67 21.17
C LYS A 224 -9.53 -14.51 19.68
N TYR A 225 -8.54 -14.70 18.77
CA TYR A 225 -8.79 -14.55 17.36
C TYR A 225 -9.77 -15.61 16.86
N TRP A 226 -10.77 -15.18 16.11
CA TRP A 226 -11.92 -15.98 15.73
C TRP A 226 -11.66 -16.96 14.56
N ASP A 227 -10.64 -16.70 13.74
CA ASP A 227 -10.46 -17.42 12.47
C ASP A 227 -9.67 -18.71 12.66
N VAL A 228 -9.97 -19.69 11.82
CA VAL A 228 -9.34 -21.02 11.80
C VAL A 228 -8.89 -21.35 10.38
N ASP A 229 -7.94 -22.26 10.26
CA ASP A 229 -7.52 -22.80 8.97
C ASP A 229 -8.55 -23.82 8.40
N GLU A 230 -8.27 -24.31 7.20
CA GLU A 230 -9.10 -25.33 6.52
C GLU A 230 -9.18 -26.67 7.27
N HIS A 231 -8.34 -26.88 8.29
CA HIS A 231 -8.32 -28.07 9.13
C HIS A 231 -8.90 -27.85 10.54
N GLY A 232 -9.41 -26.64 10.80
CA GLY A 232 -9.97 -26.24 12.12
C GLY A 232 -8.94 -25.86 13.16
N ASN A 233 -7.67 -25.62 12.79
CA ASN A 233 -6.68 -25.13 13.74
C ASN A 233 -6.82 -23.62 13.94
N ASN A 234 -6.72 -23.17 15.18
CA ASN A 234 -6.78 -21.76 15.52
C ASN A 234 -5.63 -20.95 14.87
N LEU A 235 -5.97 -19.82 14.29
CA LEU A 235 -5.02 -18.83 13.77
C LEU A 235 -4.77 -17.73 14.83
N PRO A 236 -3.66 -17.00 14.72
CA PRO A 236 -2.50 -17.26 13.89
C PRO A 236 -1.62 -18.39 14.47
N TYR A 237 -0.80 -19.02 13.63
CA TYR A 237 0.15 -20.04 14.09
C TYR A 237 1.31 -19.44 14.89
N LEU A 238 1.77 -18.24 14.51
CA LEU A 238 2.89 -17.55 15.12
C LEU A 238 2.50 -16.93 16.47
N ASP A 239 3.41 -16.99 17.45
CA ASP A 239 3.22 -16.27 18.73
C ASP A 239 3.53 -14.79 18.61
N VAL A 240 4.50 -14.43 17.77
CA VAL A 240 5.00 -13.05 17.64
C VAL A 240 5.39 -12.73 16.21
N VAL A 241 5.03 -11.53 15.75
CA VAL A 241 5.62 -10.89 14.57
C VAL A 241 6.45 -9.69 15.04
N LYS A 242 7.73 -9.68 14.66
CA LYS A 242 8.66 -8.61 14.98
C LYS A 242 9.09 -7.92 13.69
N ILE A 243 8.91 -6.60 13.61
CA ILE A 243 9.28 -5.79 12.44
C ILE A 243 10.30 -4.76 12.89
N SER A 244 11.51 -4.83 12.36
CA SER A 244 12.53 -3.79 12.51
C SER A 244 12.41 -2.74 11.40
N PHE A 245 12.96 -1.55 11.65
CA PHE A 245 12.97 -0.46 10.67
C PHE A 245 14.40 -0.10 10.31
N ASN A 246 14.85 -0.50 9.12
CA ASN A 246 16.19 -0.20 8.63
C ASN A 246 16.16 -0.05 7.10
N ASN A 247 16.58 1.11 6.62
CA ASN A 247 16.60 1.43 5.19
C ASN A 247 17.79 0.85 4.42
N ASN A 248 18.80 0.29 5.11
CA ASN A 248 19.96 -0.28 4.47
C ASN A 248 19.75 -1.76 4.10
N LYS A 249 19.47 -2.01 2.84
CA LYS A 249 19.21 -3.36 2.32
C LYS A 249 20.41 -4.32 2.46
N LYS A 250 21.64 -3.84 2.51
CA LYS A 250 22.82 -4.70 2.74
C LYS A 250 22.89 -5.17 4.20
N ILE A 251 22.53 -4.27 5.15
CA ILE A 251 22.43 -4.63 6.57
C ILE A 251 21.29 -5.63 6.76
N GLU A 252 20.13 -5.40 6.13
CA GLU A 252 18.99 -6.31 6.16
C GLU A 252 19.38 -7.72 5.67
N LEU A 253 20.01 -7.82 4.50
CA LEU A 253 20.49 -9.10 3.96
C LEU A 253 21.54 -9.76 4.89
N THR A 254 22.43 -8.98 5.49
CA THR A 254 23.44 -9.47 6.45
C THR A 254 22.75 -10.04 7.70
N ASN A 255 21.72 -9.37 8.23
CA ASN A 255 20.95 -9.83 9.36
C ASN A 255 20.17 -11.11 9.03
N PHE A 256 19.64 -11.22 7.83
CA PHE A 256 19.00 -12.44 7.34
C PHE A 256 20.01 -13.61 7.30
N LYS A 257 21.18 -13.41 6.68
CA LYS A 257 22.24 -14.43 6.63
C LYS A 257 22.73 -14.88 8.02
N LYS A 258 22.67 -13.99 9.02
CA LYS A 258 22.99 -14.30 10.43
C LYS A 258 21.84 -14.96 11.20
N GLY A 259 20.66 -15.15 10.59
CA GLY A 259 19.48 -15.71 11.25
C GLY A 259 18.77 -14.71 12.19
N ASN A 260 19.05 -13.42 12.11
CA ASN A 260 18.37 -12.37 12.86
C ASN A 260 17.03 -11.95 12.23
N LEU A 261 16.85 -12.24 10.94
CA LEU A 261 15.61 -12.08 10.18
C LEU A 261 15.22 -13.41 9.55
N ASP A 262 13.94 -13.64 9.41
CA ASP A 262 13.36 -14.83 8.79
C ASP A 262 12.98 -14.59 7.31
N MET A 263 12.85 -13.33 6.92
CA MET A 263 12.52 -12.92 5.56
C MET A 263 13.22 -11.60 5.19
N VAL A 264 13.61 -11.49 3.93
CA VAL A 264 14.02 -10.25 3.26
C VAL A 264 13.08 -10.00 2.10
N TYR A 265 12.52 -8.81 2.05
CA TYR A 265 11.69 -8.36 0.94
C TYR A 265 12.48 -7.43 0.03
N GLN A 266 12.60 -7.76 -1.24
CA GLN A 266 13.45 -7.09 -2.24
C GLN A 266 14.95 -7.13 -1.89
N LEU A 267 15.70 -7.94 -2.61
CA LEU A 267 17.15 -8.05 -2.45
C LEU A 267 17.87 -6.80 -2.96
N PRO A 268 19.04 -6.44 -2.37
CA PRO A 268 19.91 -5.45 -2.98
C PRO A 268 20.33 -5.91 -4.37
N VAL A 269 20.17 -5.06 -5.38
CA VAL A 269 20.44 -5.40 -6.79
C VAL A 269 21.90 -5.85 -6.99
N GLU A 270 22.83 -5.27 -6.24
CA GLU A 270 24.25 -5.61 -6.28
C GLU A 270 24.54 -7.04 -5.76
N GLU A 271 23.74 -7.52 -4.81
CA GLU A 271 23.88 -8.84 -4.20
C GLU A 271 23.11 -9.94 -4.96
N LEU A 272 22.23 -9.57 -5.88
CA LEU A 272 21.35 -10.51 -6.57
C LEU A 272 22.13 -11.62 -7.29
N LYS A 273 23.22 -11.27 -7.97
CA LYS A 273 24.07 -12.25 -8.68
C LYS A 273 24.69 -13.27 -7.72
N ALA A 274 25.19 -12.82 -6.57
CA ALA A 274 25.80 -13.69 -5.57
C ALA A 274 24.75 -14.63 -4.95
N VAL A 275 23.55 -14.12 -4.68
CA VAL A 275 22.43 -14.89 -4.16
C VAL A 275 21.97 -15.96 -5.18
N LEU A 276 21.85 -15.61 -6.46
CA LEU A 276 21.48 -16.55 -7.53
C LEU A 276 22.52 -17.67 -7.73
N VAL A 277 23.82 -17.34 -7.68
CA VAL A 277 24.91 -18.33 -7.76
C VAL A 277 24.81 -19.34 -6.58
N THR A 278 24.52 -18.86 -5.38
CA THR A 278 24.32 -19.72 -4.20
C THR A 278 23.14 -20.66 -4.38
N LEU A 279 22.04 -20.16 -4.96
CA LEU A 279 20.87 -20.99 -5.27
C LEU A 279 21.10 -22.02 -6.35
N ASP A 280 21.86 -21.69 -7.39
CA ASP A 280 22.23 -22.64 -8.44
C ASP A 280 23.15 -23.73 -7.90
N SER A 281 24.07 -23.39 -7.00
CA SER A 281 24.91 -24.37 -6.29
C SER A 281 24.07 -25.30 -5.41
N ALA A 282 23.02 -24.78 -4.77
CA ALA A 282 22.08 -25.57 -3.98
C ALA A 282 21.24 -26.53 -4.85
N LYS A 283 20.81 -26.11 -6.06
CA LYS A 283 20.14 -26.97 -7.02
C LYS A 283 21.05 -28.14 -7.51
N ALA A 284 22.37 -27.94 -7.54
CA ALA A 284 23.34 -28.94 -7.91
C ALA A 284 23.70 -29.95 -6.78
N GLY A 285 22.93 -29.97 -5.68
CA GLY A 285 23.09 -30.93 -4.58
C GLY A 285 23.64 -30.34 -3.28
N GLY A 286 23.84 -29.03 -3.22
CA GLY A 286 24.15 -28.31 -1.99
C GLY A 286 22.92 -28.11 -1.10
N ASN A 287 23.14 -27.89 0.21
CA ASN A 287 22.05 -27.54 1.12
C ASN A 287 21.81 -26.02 1.05
N PRO A 288 20.63 -25.52 0.60
CA PRO A 288 20.42 -24.09 0.50
C PRO A 288 20.34 -23.46 1.87
N GLU A 289 21.16 -22.47 2.13
CA GLU A 289 21.11 -21.66 3.37
C GLU A 289 19.78 -20.88 3.46
N PHE A 290 19.12 -20.65 2.32
CA PHE A 290 17.84 -19.92 2.25
C PHE A 290 17.04 -20.32 0.99
N LYS A 291 15.74 -20.05 1.01
CA LYS A 291 14.85 -20.24 -0.15
C LYS A 291 14.58 -18.88 -0.80
N LEU A 292 14.75 -18.78 -2.12
CA LEU A 292 14.25 -17.65 -2.89
C LEU A 292 12.86 -17.99 -3.40
N GLN A 293 11.90 -17.16 -3.06
CA GLN A 293 10.58 -17.15 -3.68
C GLN A 293 10.54 -15.97 -4.65
N SER A 294 10.52 -16.24 -5.94
CA SER A 294 10.26 -15.22 -6.95
C SER A 294 8.79 -15.29 -7.34
N ASN A 295 8.11 -14.16 -7.31
CA ASN A 295 6.82 -14.07 -7.99
C ASN A 295 7.08 -13.85 -9.48
N LYS A 296 6.44 -14.67 -10.31
CA LYS A 296 6.43 -14.46 -11.77
C LYS A 296 5.44 -13.37 -12.17
N ASP A 297 4.52 -13.04 -11.27
CA ASP A 297 3.53 -12.00 -11.50
C ASP A 297 4.15 -10.64 -11.21
N ASN A 298 3.88 -9.69 -12.09
CA ASN A 298 4.33 -8.32 -11.95
C ASN A 298 3.89 -7.74 -10.60
N GLY A 299 4.79 -7.04 -9.95
CA GLY A 299 4.44 -6.34 -8.73
C GLY A 299 3.26 -5.39 -8.97
N LEU A 300 2.35 -5.27 -8.01
CA LEU A 300 1.17 -4.40 -8.08
C LEU A 300 1.54 -2.91 -7.93
N SER A 301 2.69 -2.51 -8.46
CA SER A 301 3.20 -1.15 -8.34
C SER A 301 3.85 -0.67 -9.63
N SER A 302 3.70 0.61 -9.92
CA SER A 302 4.39 1.29 -11.00
C SER A 302 5.25 2.41 -10.44
N ALA A 303 6.51 2.46 -10.87
CA ALA A 303 7.37 3.62 -10.64
C ALA A 303 7.24 4.58 -11.82
N PHE A 304 7.02 5.85 -11.54
CA PHE A 304 6.80 6.87 -12.57
C PHE A 304 7.33 8.23 -12.12
N TYR A 305 7.54 9.09 -13.10
CA TYR A 305 7.79 10.52 -12.92
C TYR A 305 6.61 11.30 -13.48
N CYS A 306 6.18 12.36 -12.79
CA CYS A 306 5.08 13.22 -13.19
C CYS A 306 5.61 14.55 -13.69
N PHE A 307 4.95 15.11 -14.70
CA PHE A 307 5.13 16.51 -15.08
C PHE A 307 4.23 17.40 -14.22
N ASN A 308 4.79 18.50 -13.70
CA ASN A 308 3.95 19.53 -13.11
C ASN A 308 3.23 20.30 -14.23
N MET A 309 1.94 20.03 -14.37
CA MET A 309 1.12 20.67 -15.43
C MET A 309 0.87 22.16 -15.20
N LEU A 310 1.25 22.73 -14.05
CA LEU A 310 1.24 24.17 -13.82
C LEU A 310 2.47 24.84 -14.44
N ASN A 311 3.54 24.10 -14.73
CA ASN A 311 4.68 24.62 -15.46
C ASN A 311 4.31 24.81 -16.93
N PRO A 312 4.39 26.07 -17.49
CA PRO A 312 3.96 26.37 -18.85
C PRO A 312 4.63 25.50 -19.92
N ILE A 313 5.87 25.08 -19.72
CA ILE A 313 6.62 24.26 -20.69
C ILE A 313 5.94 22.92 -20.92
N PHE A 314 5.32 22.34 -19.90
CA PHE A 314 4.63 21.06 -19.99
C PHE A 314 3.16 21.17 -20.45
N GLN A 315 2.67 22.39 -20.72
CA GLN A 315 1.39 22.55 -21.42
C GLN A 315 1.50 22.04 -22.88
N ASP A 316 2.69 22.11 -23.49
CA ASP A 316 2.91 21.57 -24.83
C ASP A 316 3.02 20.04 -24.81
N ILE A 317 2.06 19.37 -25.46
CA ILE A 317 2.02 17.91 -25.55
C ILE A 317 3.23 17.33 -26.32
N ARG A 318 3.82 18.09 -27.24
CA ARG A 318 4.99 17.65 -28.03
C ARG A 318 6.18 17.46 -27.12
N ILE A 319 6.39 18.36 -26.15
CA ILE A 319 7.47 18.28 -25.15
C ILE A 319 7.26 17.05 -24.25
N ARG A 320 6.06 16.85 -23.70
CA ARG A 320 5.78 15.67 -22.88
C ARG A 320 6.00 14.35 -23.62
N LYS A 321 5.62 14.30 -24.92
CA LYS A 321 5.87 13.13 -25.77
C LYS A 321 7.37 12.95 -26.04
N ALA A 322 8.11 14.03 -26.34
CA ALA A 322 9.54 13.97 -26.57
C ALA A 322 10.31 13.41 -25.36
N PHE A 323 9.97 13.85 -24.14
CA PHE A 323 10.54 13.31 -22.90
C PHE A 323 10.26 11.81 -22.77
N ASN A 324 9.01 11.37 -22.99
CA ASN A 324 8.66 9.96 -22.91
C ASN A 324 9.39 9.08 -23.93
N LEU A 325 9.53 9.56 -25.17
CA LEU A 325 10.17 8.84 -26.27
C LEU A 325 11.70 8.81 -26.14
N SER A 326 12.30 9.76 -25.41
CA SER A 326 13.75 9.85 -25.22
C SER A 326 14.29 8.93 -24.12
N ILE A 327 13.42 8.29 -23.33
CA ILE A 327 13.81 7.43 -22.21
C ILE A 327 13.74 5.96 -22.62
N ASP A 328 14.91 5.29 -22.66
CA ASP A 328 15.04 3.86 -22.94
C ASP A 328 14.78 3.03 -21.67
N ARG A 329 13.51 2.70 -21.46
CA ARG A 329 13.05 1.92 -20.30
C ARG A 329 13.61 0.50 -20.28
N GLU A 330 13.84 -0.08 -21.45
CA GLU A 330 14.41 -1.44 -21.55
C GLU A 330 15.87 -1.45 -21.05
N LYS A 331 16.66 -0.43 -21.39
CA LYS A 331 18.01 -0.29 -20.85
C LYS A 331 18.03 -0.07 -19.35
N ILE A 332 17.12 0.75 -18.81
CA ILE A 332 16.97 0.95 -17.37
C ILE A 332 16.69 -0.39 -16.69
N VAL A 333 15.69 -1.12 -17.15
CA VAL A 333 15.33 -2.42 -16.57
C VAL A 333 16.49 -3.41 -16.68
N LYS A 334 17.09 -3.54 -17.84
CA LYS A 334 18.14 -4.52 -18.09
C LYS A 334 19.44 -4.25 -17.33
N TYR A 335 19.92 -3.00 -17.33
CA TYR A 335 21.27 -2.67 -16.85
C TYR A 335 21.30 -2.07 -15.44
N ILE A 336 20.24 -1.36 -15.04
CA ILE A 336 20.15 -0.72 -13.72
C ILE A 336 19.37 -1.62 -12.77
N LEU A 337 18.16 -2.01 -13.13
CA LEU A 337 17.27 -2.81 -12.29
C LEU A 337 17.53 -4.32 -12.40
N LYS A 338 18.49 -4.74 -13.26
CA LYS A 338 18.92 -6.15 -13.42
C LYS A 338 17.76 -7.14 -13.67
N GLY A 339 16.69 -6.68 -14.28
CA GLY A 339 15.50 -7.49 -14.60
C GLY A 339 14.50 -7.63 -13.46
N GLU A 340 14.62 -6.86 -12.36
CA GLU A 340 13.65 -6.88 -11.25
C GLU A 340 12.32 -6.16 -11.56
N SER A 341 12.19 -5.60 -12.76
CA SER A 341 11.01 -4.85 -13.18
C SER A 341 10.71 -5.10 -14.66
N GLU A 342 9.55 -4.70 -15.11
CA GLU A 342 9.20 -4.65 -16.53
C GLU A 342 9.17 -3.21 -17.04
N PRO A 343 9.57 -2.97 -18.32
CA PRO A 343 9.49 -1.64 -18.91
C PRO A 343 8.02 -1.23 -19.10
N ALA A 344 7.61 -0.11 -18.48
CA ALA A 344 6.24 0.41 -18.59
C ALA A 344 6.03 1.11 -19.95
N ILE A 345 5.90 0.33 -21.02
CA ILE A 345 5.72 0.81 -22.40
C ILE A 345 4.25 0.84 -22.83
N TYR A 346 3.35 0.23 -22.07
CA TYR A 346 1.92 0.15 -22.37
C TYR A 346 1.05 1.11 -21.56
N GLY A 347 1.63 1.88 -20.64
CA GLY A 347 0.90 2.84 -19.82
C GLY A 347 1.26 2.76 -18.35
N PHE A 348 0.43 3.39 -17.51
CA PHE A 348 0.69 3.57 -16.09
C PHE A 348 0.29 2.36 -15.23
N VAL A 349 -0.81 1.68 -15.60
CA VAL A 349 -1.33 0.55 -14.83
C VAL A 349 -0.70 -0.75 -15.31
N PRO A 350 -0.05 -1.54 -14.43
CA PRO A 350 0.51 -2.82 -14.80
C PRO A 350 -0.59 -3.86 -15.07
N SER A 351 -0.23 -4.99 -15.66
CA SER A 351 -1.16 -6.13 -15.79
C SER A 351 -1.64 -6.57 -14.42
N LEU A 352 -2.96 -6.61 -14.24
CA LEU A 352 -3.58 -6.96 -12.96
C LEU A 352 -4.89 -7.72 -13.17
N GLY A 353 -4.90 -8.99 -12.83
CA GLY A 353 -6.09 -9.84 -12.98
C GLY A 353 -6.56 -9.89 -14.43
N GLU A 354 -7.78 -9.42 -14.69
CA GLU A 354 -8.39 -9.39 -16.03
C GLU A 354 -8.00 -8.14 -16.86
N TYR A 355 -7.26 -7.19 -16.27
CA TYR A 355 -6.83 -5.99 -16.97
C TYR A 355 -5.65 -6.27 -17.90
N ASP A 356 -5.90 -6.21 -19.20
CA ASP A 356 -4.86 -6.32 -20.23
C ASP A 356 -4.27 -4.93 -20.52
N HIS A 357 -3.12 -4.62 -19.93
CA HIS A 357 -2.43 -3.35 -20.12
C HIS A 357 -1.91 -3.15 -21.55
N THR A 358 -1.74 -4.23 -22.34
CA THR A 358 -1.25 -4.14 -23.73
C THR A 358 -2.23 -3.45 -24.68
N LEU A 359 -3.51 -3.33 -24.27
CA LEU A 359 -4.52 -2.57 -24.99
C LEU A 359 -4.28 -1.06 -24.94
N VAL A 360 -3.45 -0.58 -24.01
CA VAL A 360 -3.09 0.84 -23.91
C VAL A 360 -1.85 1.13 -24.75
N LYS A 361 -1.97 2.01 -25.72
CA LYS A 361 -0.83 2.47 -26.51
C LYS A 361 0.00 3.46 -25.69
N GLY A 362 1.13 3.01 -25.19
CA GLY A 362 2.10 3.84 -24.47
C GLY A 362 3.22 4.38 -25.37
N PHE A 363 4.43 4.54 -24.80
CA PHE A 363 5.58 5.12 -25.48
C PHE A 363 6.75 4.13 -25.48
N SER A 364 7.19 3.74 -26.67
CA SER A 364 8.46 3.04 -26.88
C SER A 364 9.60 4.05 -27.04
N TYR A 365 10.84 3.61 -26.86
CA TYR A 365 12.02 4.44 -27.08
C TYR A 365 12.17 4.79 -28.57
N ASP A 366 12.08 6.08 -28.90
CA ASP A 366 12.26 6.62 -30.23
C ASP A 366 12.89 8.03 -30.14
N PRO A 367 14.23 8.10 -30.01
CA PRO A 367 14.92 9.39 -29.85
C PRO A 367 14.90 10.25 -31.12
N GLU A 368 14.66 9.68 -32.30
CA GLU A 368 14.55 10.46 -33.55
C GLU A 368 13.22 11.22 -33.57
N LEU A 369 12.12 10.54 -33.32
CA LEU A 369 10.81 11.19 -33.19
C LEU A 369 10.81 12.21 -32.03
N ALA A 370 11.48 11.89 -30.91
CA ALA A 370 11.62 12.80 -29.77
C ALA A 370 12.31 14.12 -30.18
N ARG A 371 13.43 14.05 -30.94
CA ARG A 371 14.13 15.24 -31.45
C ARG A 371 13.26 16.05 -32.39
N ASN A 372 12.54 15.39 -33.30
CA ASN A 372 11.65 16.07 -34.23
C ASN A 372 10.55 16.86 -33.51
N LEU A 373 9.93 16.26 -32.46
CA LEU A 373 8.94 16.95 -31.66
C LEU A 373 9.52 18.16 -30.90
N MET A 374 10.78 18.08 -30.44
CA MET A 374 11.46 19.23 -29.83
C MET A 374 11.74 20.33 -30.83
N ILE A 375 12.13 20.00 -32.07
CA ILE A 375 12.32 20.97 -33.16
C ILE A 375 11.00 21.68 -33.49
N GLU A 376 9.91 20.94 -33.63
CA GLU A 376 8.57 21.48 -33.86
C GLU A 376 8.07 22.37 -32.71
N ALA A 377 8.50 22.08 -31.47
CA ALA A 377 8.21 22.88 -30.27
C ALA A 377 9.13 24.11 -30.14
N GLY A 378 10.13 24.28 -31.05
CA GLY A 378 11.05 25.43 -31.06
C GLY A 378 12.36 25.23 -30.28
N PHE A 379 12.65 24.02 -29.80
CA PHE A 379 13.81 23.72 -28.97
C PHE A 379 14.80 22.75 -29.63
N LYS A 380 15.25 23.10 -30.82
CA LYS A 380 16.24 22.30 -31.55
C LYS A 380 17.50 22.10 -30.70
N ASP A 381 17.93 20.84 -30.49
CA ASP A 381 19.10 20.45 -29.69
C ASP A 381 19.08 21.05 -28.25
N GLY A 382 17.89 21.21 -27.66
CA GLY A 382 17.68 21.80 -26.36
C GLY A 382 17.92 23.32 -26.25
N LYS A 383 18.22 24.00 -27.35
CA LYS A 383 18.53 25.43 -27.31
C LYS A 383 17.31 26.25 -26.88
N GLY A 384 17.50 27.08 -25.86
CA GLY A 384 16.44 27.93 -25.32
C GLY A 384 15.45 27.18 -24.41
N PHE A 385 15.64 25.87 -24.19
CA PHE A 385 14.83 25.13 -23.21
C PHE A 385 15.17 25.62 -21.79
N PRO A 386 14.16 25.87 -20.93
CA PRO A 386 14.41 26.35 -19.59
C PRO A 386 15.17 25.33 -18.74
N GLU A 387 15.86 25.80 -17.69
CA GLU A 387 16.39 24.90 -16.66
C GLU A 387 15.25 24.18 -15.97
N MET A 388 15.42 22.88 -15.78
CA MET A 388 14.41 22.00 -15.19
C MET A 388 14.98 21.29 -13.96
N GLU A 389 14.11 21.03 -13.01
CA GLU A 389 14.45 20.26 -11.82
C GLU A 389 13.68 18.94 -11.82
N LEU A 390 14.34 17.87 -11.37
CA LEU A 390 13.75 16.57 -11.10
C LEU A 390 13.86 16.29 -9.62
N ASP A 391 12.74 16.34 -8.93
CA ASP A 391 12.66 16.05 -7.51
C ASP A 391 12.48 14.56 -7.27
N ILE A 392 13.34 13.95 -6.48
CA ILE A 392 13.29 12.52 -6.17
C ILE A 392 13.39 12.26 -4.66
N SER A 393 12.92 11.07 -4.25
CA SER A 393 13.18 10.59 -2.90
C SER A 393 14.55 9.93 -2.80
N GLU A 394 15.35 10.36 -1.83
CA GLU A 394 16.64 9.75 -1.49
C GLU A 394 16.53 8.44 -0.70
N SER A 395 15.32 8.06 -0.28
CA SER A 395 15.09 6.90 0.58
C SER A 395 15.39 5.55 -0.10
N ASN A 396 15.60 5.54 -1.42
CA ASN A 396 15.98 4.35 -2.16
C ASN A 396 17.07 4.69 -3.18
N TYR A 397 18.23 4.05 -3.05
CA TYR A 397 19.37 4.22 -3.93
C TYR A 397 19.04 3.96 -5.41
N LEU A 398 18.13 3.02 -5.71
CA LEU A 398 17.70 2.76 -7.09
C LEU A 398 17.01 3.97 -7.72
N ASN A 399 16.25 4.75 -6.94
CA ASN A 399 15.62 5.98 -7.44
C ASN A 399 16.68 6.97 -7.93
N ILE A 400 17.78 7.07 -7.21
CA ILE A 400 18.91 7.96 -7.55
C ILE A 400 19.52 7.54 -8.88
N ILE A 401 19.92 6.27 -9.02
CA ILE A 401 20.59 5.78 -10.24
C ILE A 401 19.65 5.85 -11.46
N VAL A 402 18.36 5.55 -11.26
CA VAL A 402 17.38 5.68 -12.35
C VAL A 402 17.21 7.13 -12.78
N ALA A 403 17.15 8.08 -11.83
CA ALA A 403 17.06 9.51 -12.14
C ALA A 403 18.31 10.02 -12.89
N GLU A 404 19.49 9.62 -12.47
CA GLU A 404 20.76 9.93 -13.16
C GLU A 404 20.80 9.37 -14.58
N ALA A 405 20.28 8.14 -14.77
CA ALA A 405 20.17 7.56 -16.12
C ALA A 405 19.19 8.34 -17.00
N ILE A 406 18.05 8.76 -16.46
CA ILE A 406 17.06 9.59 -17.17
C ILE A 406 17.67 10.96 -17.50
N GLN A 407 18.33 11.62 -16.56
CA GLN A 407 19.06 12.87 -16.78
C GLN A 407 20.01 12.74 -17.98
N LYS A 408 20.83 11.67 -17.96
CA LYS A 408 21.77 11.40 -19.07
C LYS A 408 21.05 11.16 -20.39
N MET A 409 19.97 10.39 -20.42
CA MET A 409 19.21 10.12 -21.65
C MET A 409 18.55 11.38 -22.21
N LEU A 410 18.02 12.26 -21.37
CA LEU A 410 17.46 13.55 -21.81
C LEU A 410 18.54 14.46 -22.40
N PHE A 411 19.72 14.49 -21.79
CA PHE A 411 20.85 15.24 -22.34
C PHE A 411 21.34 14.65 -23.69
N ASP A 412 21.61 13.34 -23.74
CA ASP A 412 22.14 12.67 -24.93
C ASP A 412 21.16 12.74 -26.13
N ASN A 413 19.86 12.63 -25.86
CA ASN A 413 18.83 12.56 -26.92
C ASN A 413 18.25 13.91 -27.31
N LEU A 414 18.11 14.85 -26.38
CA LEU A 414 17.39 16.12 -26.59
C LEU A 414 18.24 17.37 -26.33
N GLY A 415 19.44 17.23 -25.77
CA GLY A 415 20.29 18.35 -25.36
C GLY A 415 19.77 19.10 -24.12
N ILE A 416 18.89 18.46 -23.33
CA ILE A 416 18.26 19.06 -22.16
C ILE A 416 19.03 18.69 -20.89
N ASN A 417 19.42 19.72 -20.14
CA ASN A 417 19.98 19.53 -18.80
C ASN A 417 18.86 19.62 -17.75
N ILE A 418 18.78 18.63 -16.87
CA ILE A 418 17.93 18.67 -15.69
C ILE A 418 18.79 18.60 -14.44
N LYS A 419 18.41 19.29 -13.39
CA LYS A 419 19.02 19.24 -12.07
C LYS A 419 18.24 18.25 -11.20
N ILE A 420 18.93 17.30 -10.57
CA ILE A 420 18.28 16.37 -9.65
C ILE A 420 18.37 16.92 -8.24
N ASN A 421 17.23 17.01 -7.58
CA ASN A 421 17.13 17.40 -6.17
C ASN A 421 16.69 16.18 -5.34
N TYR A 422 17.29 16.05 -4.17
CA TYR A 422 17.10 14.91 -3.28
C TYR A 422 16.32 15.33 -2.04
N TYR A 423 15.24 14.61 -1.73
CA TYR A 423 14.38 14.90 -0.60
C TYR A 423 14.05 13.65 0.19
N SER A 424 13.75 13.81 1.48
CA SER A 424 13.07 12.74 2.20
C SER A 424 11.69 12.47 1.57
N LEU A 425 11.19 11.24 1.68
CA LEU A 425 9.90 10.87 1.07
C LEU A 425 8.74 11.78 1.54
N SER A 426 8.75 12.19 2.81
CA SER A 426 7.70 13.07 3.36
C SER A 426 7.72 14.46 2.71
N VAL A 427 8.90 15.04 2.54
CA VAL A 427 9.06 16.35 1.88
C VAL A 427 8.66 16.28 0.41
N LEU A 428 9.05 15.19 -0.28
CA LEU A 428 8.67 14.99 -1.68
C LEU A 428 7.14 14.89 -1.85
N ILE A 429 6.47 14.14 -0.96
CA ILE A 429 5.00 14.04 -0.97
C ILE A 429 4.35 15.40 -0.72
N ASP A 430 4.88 16.19 0.22
CA ASP A 430 4.35 17.54 0.49
C ASP A 430 4.55 18.48 -0.70
N LYS A 431 5.71 18.43 -1.38
CA LYS A 431 5.95 19.18 -2.61
C LYS A 431 4.97 18.77 -3.72
N PHE A 432 4.80 17.47 -3.93
CA PHE A 432 3.89 16.93 -4.93
C PHE A 432 2.43 17.33 -4.66
N THR A 433 1.99 17.22 -3.40
CA THR A 433 0.61 17.59 -3.00
C THR A 433 0.34 19.08 -3.18
N ASN A 434 1.35 19.92 -2.98
CA ASN A 434 1.22 21.38 -3.10
C ASN A 434 1.64 21.91 -4.49
N ALA A 435 1.90 21.02 -5.46
CA ALA A 435 2.36 21.35 -6.81
C ALA A 435 3.58 22.30 -6.83
N LYS A 436 4.56 22.07 -5.94
CA LYS A 436 5.79 22.86 -5.81
C LYS A 436 7.01 22.23 -6.49
N SER A 437 6.81 21.14 -7.22
CA SER A 437 7.84 20.46 -8.03
C SER A 437 7.62 20.74 -9.51
N ASP A 438 8.68 20.73 -10.32
CA ASP A 438 8.60 20.90 -11.79
C ASP A 438 8.09 19.67 -12.54
#